data_f4d002bf9c38a997d56bf0408b77364c
#
_entry.id   f4d002bf9c38a997d56bf0408b77364c
#
_cell.length_a   1.000
_cell.length_b   1.000
_cell.length_c   1.000
_cell.angle_alpha   90.00
_cell.angle_beta   90.00
_cell.angle_gamma   90.00
#
_symmetry.space_group_name_H-M   'P 1'
#
loop_
_entity.id
_entity.type
_entity.pdbx_description
1 polymer ?
#
loop_
_entity_poly.entity_id
_entity_poly.type
_entity_poly.pdbx_seq_one_letter_code
_entity_poly.pdbx_strand_id
1 'polypeptide(L)'
;QVGVVVEPPWIRREENNDFVPAARLRQLGIVTAFQSESKMGARFLPRALSMATRYGLGADQALEGLTSGAAKLLGIDDHVGSLRPGMDGDVVIHTGFPFDLRSRITTVFVNGEEVLKP
;
A
#
# COMPACT_ATOMS: atom_id res chain seq x y z
N GLN A 1 -4.70 15.40 12.24
CA GLN A 1 -5.43 14.54 11.31
C GLN A 1 -5.47 13.14 11.90
N VAL A 2 -6.65 12.53 12.00
CA VAL A 2 -6.79 11.15 12.46
C VAL A 2 -6.70 10.23 11.24
N GLY A 3 -5.87 9.20 11.33
CA GLY A 3 -5.77 8.15 10.35
C GLY A 3 -5.92 6.77 10.99
N VAL A 4 -6.11 5.75 10.17
CA VAL A 4 -6.35 4.38 10.64
C VAL A 4 -5.38 3.42 9.95
N VAL A 5 -4.70 2.61 10.73
CA VAL A 5 -3.92 1.47 10.21
C VAL A 5 -4.84 0.26 10.24
N VAL A 6 -5.02 -0.37 9.09
CA VAL A 6 -5.89 -1.54 8.93
C VAL A 6 -5.08 -2.77 8.56
N GLU A 7 -5.53 -3.91 9.06
CA GLU A 7 -5.04 -5.21 8.58
C GLU A 7 -5.44 -5.46 7.13
N PRO A 8 -4.84 -6.46 6.46
CA PRO A 8 -5.20 -6.81 5.10
C PRO A 8 -6.71 -6.88 4.91
N PRO A 9 -7.20 -6.40 3.79
CA PRO A 9 -8.62 -6.12 3.62
C PRO A 9 -9.43 -7.41 3.67
N TRP A 10 -10.10 -7.61 4.79
CA TRP A 10 -11.17 -8.58 4.88
C TRP A 10 -12.35 -8.05 4.07
N ILE A 11 -12.81 -8.86 3.12
CA ILE A 11 -14.04 -8.58 2.40
C ILE A 11 -15.19 -8.71 3.39
N ARG A 12 -16.00 -7.67 3.50
CA ARG A 12 -17.23 -7.66 4.28
C ARG A 12 -18.41 -7.68 3.34
N ARG A 13 -19.44 -8.38 3.73
CA ARG A 13 -20.71 -8.40 3.03
C ARG A 13 -21.75 -7.63 3.84
N GLU A 14 -22.40 -6.68 3.18
CA GLU A 14 -23.54 -5.94 3.74
C GLU A 14 -24.68 -6.02 2.73
N GLU A 15 -25.76 -6.69 3.10
CA GLU A 15 -26.88 -7.01 2.19
C GLU A 15 -26.40 -7.76 0.94
N ASN A 16 -26.39 -7.11 -0.21
CA ASN A 16 -25.95 -7.69 -1.49
C ASN A 16 -24.65 -7.07 -2.02
N ASN A 17 -23.90 -6.36 -1.18
CA ASN A 17 -22.67 -5.67 -1.61
C ASN A 17 -21.47 -6.15 -0.81
N ASP A 18 -20.47 -6.65 -1.53
CA ASP A 18 -19.17 -6.98 -0.95
C ASP A 18 -18.27 -5.74 -1.00
N PHE A 19 -17.66 -5.38 0.12
CA PHE A 19 -16.75 -4.23 0.22
C PHE A 19 -15.57 -4.51 1.14
N VAL A 20 -14.54 -3.69 1.02
CA VAL A 20 -13.43 -3.66 2.00
C VAL A 20 -13.56 -2.43 2.90
N PRO A 21 -13.41 -2.57 4.23
CA PRO A 21 -13.55 -1.46 5.17
C PRO A 21 -12.65 -0.26 4.83
N ALA A 22 -11.44 -0.51 4.34
CA ALA A 22 -10.52 0.54 3.91
C ALA A 22 -11.11 1.45 2.80
N ALA A 23 -11.85 0.87 1.84
CA ALA A 23 -12.51 1.64 0.79
C ALA A 23 -13.55 2.60 1.37
N ARG A 24 -14.34 2.13 2.34
CA ARG A 24 -15.35 2.94 3.00
C ARG A 24 -14.75 4.06 3.87
N LEU A 25 -13.66 3.77 4.59
CA LEU A 25 -12.92 4.79 5.33
C LEU A 25 -12.36 5.88 4.41
N ARG A 26 -11.82 5.49 3.26
CA ARG A 26 -11.33 6.44 2.25
C ARG A 26 -12.44 7.33 1.66
N GLN A 27 -13.62 6.78 1.40
CA GLN A 27 -14.79 7.57 0.97
C GLN A 27 -15.20 8.63 1.99
N LEU A 28 -14.94 8.37 3.28
CA LEU A 28 -15.17 9.34 4.37
C LEU A 28 -13.99 10.32 4.57
N GLY A 29 -12.98 10.29 3.69
CA GLY A 29 -11.81 11.17 3.78
C GLY A 29 -10.79 10.77 4.85
N ILE A 30 -10.91 9.56 5.41
CA ILE A 30 -9.99 9.07 6.43
C ILE A 30 -8.75 8.48 5.77
N VAL A 31 -7.57 8.95 6.15
CA VAL A 31 -6.30 8.38 5.70
C VAL A 31 -6.16 6.97 6.25
N THR A 32 -5.93 6.01 5.36
CA THR A 32 -5.73 4.61 5.76
C THR A 32 -4.34 4.15 5.34
N ALA A 33 -3.67 3.45 6.24
CA ALA A 33 -2.46 2.70 5.95
C ALA A 33 -2.72 1.20 6.18
N PHE A 34 -1.85 0.36 5.64
CA PHE A 34 -1.98 -1.08 5.75
C PHE A 34 -0.79 -1.66 6.50
N GLN A 35 -1.07 -2.58 7.41
CA GLN A 35 -0.04 -3.38 8.08
C GLN A 35 -0.05 -4.83 7.53
N SER A 36 1.09 -5.48 7.59
CA SER A 36 1.17 -6.90 7.28
C SER A 36 0.66 -7.74 8.46
N GLU A 37 -0.16 -8.74 8.18
CA GLU A 37 -0.53 -9.72 9.19
C GLU A 37 0.69 -10.54 9.61
N SER A 38 0.88 -10.73 10.92
CA SER A 38 2.06 -11.40 11.49
C SER A 38 2.28 -12.83 10.98
N LYS A 39 1.21 -13.56 10.67
CA LYS A 39 1.26 -14.95 10.20
C LYS A 39 1.63 -15.09 8.72
N MET A 40 1.20 -14.16 7.89
CA MET A 40 1.43 -14.22 6.43
C MET A 40 2.61 -13.38 5.97
N GLY A 41 3.01 -12.39 6.77
CA GLY A 41 4.13 -11.51 6.48
C GLY A 41 3.88 -10.49 5.38
N ALA A 42 4.79 -9.53 5.26
CA ALA A 42 4.69 -8.40 4.33
C ALA A 42 4.60 -8.82 2.85
N ARG A 43 5.17 -9.96 2.48
CA ARG A 43 5.16 -10.49 1.10
C ARG A 43 3.75 -10.73 0.53
N PHE A 44 2.74 -10.95 1.38
CA PHE A 44 1.36 -11.18 0.94
C PHE A 44 0.55 -9.89 0.83
N LEU A 45 1.03 -8.78 1.35
CA LEU A 45 0.32 -7.52 1.37
C LEU A 45 -0.03 -7.00 -0.03
N PRO A 46 0.85 -7.04 -1.05
CA PRO A 46 0.50 -6.64 -2.42
C PRO A 46 -0.64 -7.47 -3.00
N ARG A 47 -0.66 -8.78 -2.74
CA ARG A 47 -1.73 -9.67 -3.21
C ARG A 47 -3.06 -9.37 -2.53
N ALA A 48 -3.05 -9.13 -1.23
CA ALA A 48 -4.25 -8.76 -0.48
C ALA A 48 -4.83 -7.43 -0.99
N LEU A 49 -3.98 -6.45 -1.28
CA LEU A 49 -4.39 -5.17 -1.85
C LEU A 49 -4.88 -5.29 -3.30
N SER A 50 -4.28 -6.19 -4.10
CA SER A 50 -4.81 -6.52 -5.43
C SER A 50 -6.24 -7.06 -5.36
N MET A 51 -6.58 -7.85 -4.36
CA MET A 51 -7.97 -8.26 -4.12
C MET A 51 -8.84 -7.08 -3.68
N ALA A 52 -8.35 -6.25 -2.78
CA ALA A 52 -9.10 -5.10 -2.28
C ALA A 52 -9.54 -4.12 -3.38
N THR A 53 -8.72 -3.96 -4.42
CA THR A 53 -9.07 -3.09 -5.55
C THR A 53 -10.29 -3.59 -6.33
N ARG A 54 -10.62 -4.86 -6.25
CA ARG A 54 -11.84 -5.42 -6.85
C ARG A 54 -13.12 -5.12 -6.03
N TYR A 55 -12.93 -4.73 -4.77
CA TYR A 55 -14.03 -4.48 -3.82
C TYR A 55 -14.08 -3.02 -3.36
N GLY A 56 -13.76 -2.11 -4.30
CA GLY A 56 -13.99 -0.68 -4.14
C GLY A 56 -12.84 0.15 -3.59
N LEU A 57 -11.69 -0.46 -3.25
CA LEU A 57 -10.49 0.32 -2.93
C LEU A 57 -9.83 0.77 -4.24
N GLY A 58 -9.65 2.08 -4.43
CA GLY A 58 -8.92 2.61 -5.58
C GLY A 58 -7.45 2.11 -5.59
N ALA A 59 -6.93 1.80 -6.78
CA ALA A 59 -5.56 1.32 -6.92
C ALA A 59 -4.53 2.34 -6.39
N ASP A 60 -4.72 3.62 -6.68
CA ASP A 60 -3.88 4.71 -6.15
C ASP A 60 -4.03 4.84 -4.63
N GLN A 61 -5.23 4.63 -4.10
CA GLN A 61 -5.47 4.63 -2.65
C GLN A 61 -4.77 3.47 -1.95
N ALA A 62 -4.71 2.30 -2.60
CA ALA A 62 -3.96 1.15 -2.09
C ALA A 62 -2.45 1.44 -2.05
N LEU A 63 -1.91 2.06 -3.12
CA LEU A 63 -0.51 2.46 -3.18
C LEU A 63 -0.18 3.53 -2.13
N GLU A 64 -1.00 4.57 -2.04
CA GLU A 64 -0.85 5.61 -1.02
C GLU A 64 -0.84 5.02 0.39
N GLY A 65 -1.73 4.07 0.68
CA GLY A 65 -1.80 3.43 1.99
C GLY A 65 -0.56 2.59 2.37
N LEU A 66 0.24 2.17 1.40
CA LEU A 66 1.54 1.50 1.61
C LEU A 66 2.74 2.45 1.61
N THR A 67 2.58 3.66 1.14
CA THR A 67 3.67 4.62 0.91
C THR A 67 3.44 5.93 1.67
N SER A 68 3.06 6.97 0.96
CA SER A 68 2.94 8.32 1.53
C SER A 68 1.88 8.45 2.63
N GLY A 69 0.79 7.70 2.56
CA GLY A 69 -0.23 7.68 3.61
C GLY A 69 0.28 7.02 4.88
N ALA A 70 0.99 5.90 4.75
CA ALA A 70 1.62 5.24 5.89
C ALA A 70 2.70 6.13 6.53
N ALA A 71 3.56 6.74 5.71
CA ALA A 71 4.59 7.65 6.18
C ALA A 71 4.01 8.84 6.98
N LYS A 72 2.93 9.46 6.48
CA LYS A 72 2.20 10.53 7.18
C LYS A 72 1.65 10.09 8.53
N LEU A 73 1.07 8.90 8.62
CA LEU A 73 0.53 8.39 9.88
C LEU A 73 1.61 8.10 10.91
N LEU A 74 2.81 7.74 10.45
CA LEU A 74 3.98 7.50 11.30
C LEU A 74 4.78 8.78 11.59
N GLY A 75 4.50 9.90 10.93
CA GLY A 75 5.22 11.16 11.08
C GLY A 75 6.65 11.13 10.52
N ILE A 76 6.87 10.36 9.45
CA ILE A 76 8.17 10.19 8.76
C ILE A 76 8.10 10.55 7.26
N ASP A 77 7.07 11.28 6.86
CA ASP A 77 6.81 11.64 5.46
C ASP A 77 7.72 12.75 4.91
N ASP A 78 8.61 13.27 5.74
CA ASP A 78 9.73 14.12 5.37
C ASP A 78 10.95 13.32 4.82
N HIS A 79 11.05 12.02 5.12
CA HIS A 79 12.13 11.14 4.71
C HIS A 79 11.71 10.09 3.69
N VAL A 80 10.52 9.48 3.86
CA VAL A 80 10.09 8.31 3.08
C VAL A 80 8.66 8.44 2.55
N GLY A 81 8.24 7.50 1.72
CA GLY A 81 6.87 7.34 1.24
C GLY A 81 6.55 8.08 -0.06
N SER A 82 7.47 8.85 -0.62
CA SER A 82 7.30 9.51 -1.91
C SER A 82 8.61 9.68 -2.66
N LEU A 83 8.53 9.81 -3.99
CA LEU A 83 9.69 10.07 -4.85
C LEU A 83 9.82 11.59 -5.07
N ARG A 84 10.58 12.25 -4.20
CA ARG A 84 10.88 13.69 -4.27
C ARG A 84 12.36 13.92 -3.98
N PRO A 85 12.97 14.98 -4.53
CA PRO A 85 14.33 15.37 -4.15
C PRO A 85 14.43 15.58 -2.63
N GLY A 86 15.49 15.03 -2.02
CA GLY A 86 15.73 15.11 -0.57
C GLY A 86 15.12 13.98 0.26
N MET A 87 14.35 13.07 -0.37
CA MET A 87 13.87 11.86 0.29
C MET A 87 14.94 10.77 0.28
N ASP A 88 14.79 9.79 1.18
CA ASP A 88 15.61 8.58 1.17
C ASP A 88 15.44 7.83 -0.15
N GLY A 89 16.53 7.25 -0.64
CA GLY A 89 16.57 6.56 -1.93
C GLY A 89 15.99 5.14 -1.89
N ASP A 90 14.82 4.97 -1.25
CA ASP A 90 14.11 3.69 -1.15
C ASP A 90 13.14 3.54 -2.32
N VAL A 91 13.53 2.77 -3.33
CA VAL A 91 12.77 2.67 -4.59
C VAL A 91 12.60 1.22 -5.00
N VAL A 92 11.38 0.85 -5.35
CA VAL A 92 11.07 -0.45 -5.95
C VAL A 92 10.58 -0.23 -7.37
N ILE A 93 11.25 -0.86 -8.35
CA ILE A 93 10.88 -0.79 -9.77
C ILE A 93 10.12 -2.05 -10.15
N HIS A 94 8.97 -1.85 -10.79
CA HIS A 94 8.09 -2.92 -11.25
C HIS A 94 7.96 -2.89 -12.78
N THR A 95 7.66 -4.04 -13.39
CA THR A 95 7.34 -4.14 -14.82
C THR A 95 5.97 -3.55 -15.19
N GLY A 96 5.13 -3.28 -14.20
CA GLY A 96 3.79 -2.74 -14.34
C GLY A 96 3.27 -2.24 -12.99
N PHE A 97 1.96 -2.07 -12.86
CA PHE A 97 1.37 -1.59 -11.61
C PHE A 97 1.62 -2.58 -10.46
N PRO A 98 2.04 -2.14 -9.26
CA PRO A 98 2.47 -3.02 -8.16
C PRO A 98 1.45 -4.09 -7.74
N PHE A 99 0.14 -3.82 -7.91
CA PHE A 99 -0.93 -4.74 -7.53
C PHE A 99 -1.50 -5.55 -8.71
N ASP A 100 -0.94 -5.43 -9.92
CA ASP A 100 -1.20 -6.38 -11.00
C ASP A 100 -0.40 -7.66 -10.70
N LEU A 101 -1.10 -8.80 -10.64
CA LEU A 101 -0.48 -10.10 -10.36
C LEU A 101 0.55 -10.55 -11.43
N ARG A 102 0.55 -9.90 -12.59
CA ARG A 102 1.54 -10.12 -13.66
C ARG A 102 2.77 -9.22 -13.51
N SER A 103 2.66 -8.18 -12.68
CA SER A 103 3.77 -7.29 -12.39
C SER A 103 4.85 -7.99 -11.57
N ARG A 104 6.09 -7.72 -11.90
CA ARG A 104 7.27 -8.26 -11.21
C ARG A 104 8.16 -7.12 -10.77
N ILE A 105 8.81 -7.31 -9.63
CA ILE A 105 9.88 -6.41 -9.19
C ILE A 105 11.11 -6.71 -10.04
N THR A 106 11.68 -5.67 -10.63
CA THR A 106 12.92 -5.74 -11.42
C THR A 106 14.12 -5.25 -10.65
N THR A 107 13.95 -4.21 -9.84
CA THR A 107 15.07 -3.61 -9.12
C THR A 107 14.57 -3.06 -7.77
N VAL A 108 15.40 -3.14 -6.76
CA VAL A 108 15.15 -2.52 -5.45
C VAL A 108 16.38 -1.72 -5.05
N PHE A 109 16.14 -0.48 -4.63
CA PHE A 109 17.13 0.40 -4.01
C PHE A 109 16.76 0.61 -2.54
N VAL A 110 17.75 0.62 -1.67
CA VAL A 110 17.63 1.01 -0.27
C VAL A 110 18.70 2.04 0.01
N ASN A 111 18.32 3.22 0.49
CA ASN A 111 19.24 4.35 0.67
C ASN A 111 20.03 4.70 -0.60
N GLY A 112 19.45 4.52 -1.78
CA GLY A 112 20.11 4.76 -3.07
C GLY A 112 21.05 3.64 -3.54
N GLU A 113 21.26 2.59 -2.75
CA GLU A 113 22.07 1.43 -3.13
C GLU A 113 21.17 0.33 -3.71
N GLU A 114 21.57 -0.22 -4.84
CA GLU A 114 20.85 -1.32 -5.49
C GLU A 114 21.07 -2.64 -4.73
N VAL A 115 20.00 -3.17 -4.11
CA VAL A 115 20.03 -4.38 -3.28
C VAL A 115 19.42 -5.60 -3.96
N LEU A 116 18.65 -5.43 -5.02
CA LEU A 116 18.09 -6.50 -5.84
C LEU A 116 18.29 -6.16 -7.31
N LYS A 117 18.96 -7.07 -8.01
CA LYS A 117 19.10 -7.10 -9.48
C LYS A 117 18.30 -8.28 -10.05
N PRO A 118 17.77 -8.16 -11.27
CA PRO A 118 17.07 -9.26 -11.92
C PRO A 118 17.99 -10.47 -12.17
#